data_af0e4518155d3ff894195c0f1096ee98
#
_entry.id   af0e4518155d3ff894195c0f1096ee98
#
_cell.length_a   1.000
_cell.length_b   1.000
_cell.length_c   1.000
_cell.angle_alpha   90.00
_cell.angle_beta   90.00
_cell.angle_gamma   90.00
#
_symmetry.space_group_name_H-M   'P 1'
#
loop_
_entity.id
_entity.type
_entity.pdbx_description
1 polymer ?
#
loop_
_entity_poly.entity_id
_entity_poly.type
_entity_poly.pdbx_seq_one_letter_code
_entity_poly.pdbx_strand_id
1 'polypeptide(L)'
;VFTNVRHSNIAATSIYGVNPRLDGNVNLVGSWQDSSQTTANGKQNYRKGFYYQGPVTSQPDADDFSVVWPSNSDGIKATFTFLHSVSGDLAVGGYDLFDSSTDPETAIQAFLYDPASGKTSDIPYPGNYATSTAYGIWHNGESSYTIAGGAALDSLMQSDGIGVGTLIDYDSITGQYSNFRTYSYNNINTLNELLQDKGLIDSDLPDDAALETHFEGIYFNGKDEYILPATITAEDKSIGIGAIAKVTRLNDGGFSDAQWSLFDIPGSVLSTNNSVYGDANIGFAIYPSTDGTIASSYAGLLS
;
A
#
# COMPACT_ATOMS: atom_id res chain seq x y z
N VAL A 1 -7.17 -0.84 21.24
CA VAL A 1 -7.84 0.27 20.57
C VAL A 1 -7.15 1.54 21.06
N PHE A 2 -6.33 2.15 20.19
CA PHE A 2 -5.71 3.44 20.48
C PHE A 2 -6.79 4.52 20.37
N THR A 3 -7.42 4.88 21.49
CA THR A 3 -8.23 6.08 21.56
C THR A 3 -7.28 7.25 21.78
N ASN A 4 -7.07 8.06 20.77
CA ASN A 4 -6.22 9.24 20.91
C ASN A 4 -6.83 10.21 21.92
N VAL A 5 -6.13 10.44 23.00
CA VAL A 5 -6.58 11.22 24.17
C VAL A 5 -6.84 12.70 23.81
N ARG A 6 -6.34 13.20 22.69
CA ARG A 6 -6.47 14.63 22.30
C ARG A 6 -7.58 14.94 21.31
N HIS A 7 -8.16 13.94 20.64
CA HIS A 7 -9.20 14.19 19.63
C HIS A 7 -10.51 13.51 20.03
N SER A 8 -11.43 14.28 20.58
CA SER A 8 -12.79 13.81 20.94
C SER A 8 -13.67 13.41 19.73
N ASN A 9 -13.17 13.64 18.52
CA ASN A 9 -13.96 13.56 17.28
C ASN A 9 -13.40 12.50 16.29
N ILE A 10 -12.80 11.42 16.81
CA ILE A 10 -12.33 10.32 15.96
C ILE A 10 -13.49 9.41 15.60
N ALA A 11 -13.82 9.33 14.29
CA ALA A 11 -14.83 8.42 13.78
C ALA A 11 -14.26 7.01 13.48
N ALA A 12 -13.02 6.93 13.00
CA ALA A 12 -12.36 5.67 12.69
C ALA A 12 -10.83 5.82 12.77
N THR A 13 -10.15 4.72 13.08
CA THR A 13 -8.67 4.64 13.10
C THR A 13 -8.25 3.31 12.51
N SER A 14 -7.23 3.32 11.65
CA SER A 14 -6.62 2.13 11.09
C SER A 14 -5.11 2.18 11.32
N ILE A 15 -4.54 1.06 11.76
CA ILE A 15 -3.09 0.85 11.84
C ILE A 15 -2.71 -0.04 10.66
N TYR A 16 -1.73 0.38 9.87
CA TYR A 16 -1.28 -0.35 8.68
C TYR A 16 0.11 -0.94 8.85
N GLY A 17 1.04 -0.20 9.44
CA GLY A 17 2.43 -0.63 9.58
C GLY A 17 2.96 -0.53 11.01
N VAL A 18 3.86 -1.45 11.34
CA VAL A 18 4.57 -1.51 12.61
C VAL A 18 6.04 -1.84 12.37
N ASN A 19 6.92 -1.13 13.07
CA ASN A 19 8.35 -1.42 13.11
C ASN A 19 8.86 -1.42 14.57
N PRO A 20 9.25 -2.60 15.11
CA PRO A 20 9.85 -2.69 16.42
C PRO A 20 11.20 -1.95 16.47
N ARG A 21 11.48 -1.28 17.57
CA ARG A 21 12.75 -0.58 17.83
C ARG A 21 13.61 -1.34 18.83
N LEU A 22 14.92 -1.14 18.76
CA LEU A 22 15.87 -1.77 19.68
C LEU A 22 15.75 -1.28 21.13
N ASP A 23 15.16 -0.10 21.35
CA ASP A 23 14.93 0.50 22.66
C ASP A 23 13.65 -0.01 23.37
N GLY A 24 12.96 -0.98 22.77
CA GLY A 24 11.71 -1.55 23.28
C GLY A 24 10.46 -0.76 22.91
N ASN A 25 10.61 0.35 22.22
CA ASN A 25 9.51 1.11 21.61
C ASN A 25 9.10 0.50 20.27
N VAL A 26 8.03 1.04 19.69
CA VAL A 26 7.58 0.74 18.34
C VAL A 26 7.32 2.03 17.57
N ASN A 27 7.55 1.97 16.27
CA ASN A 27 6.96 2.92 15.32
C ASN A 27 5.69 2.31 14.77
N LEU A 28 4.58 3.04 14.80
CA LEU A 28 3.30 2.64 14.18
C LEU A 28 2.88 3.73 13.21
N VAL A 29 2.29 3.31 12.12
CA VAL A 29 1.71 4.21 11.13
C VAL A 29 0.29 3.80 10.76
N GLY A 30 -0.49 4.78 10.33
CA GLY A 30 -1.86 4.53 9.97
C GLY A 30 -2.60 5.78 9.53
N SER A 31 -3.91 5.71 9.64
CA SER A 31 -4.80 6.86 9.39
C SER A 31 -5.91 6.94 10.42
N TRP A 32 -6.47 8.13 10.57
CA TRP A 32 -7.63 8.37 11.39
C TRP A 32 -8.59 9.36 10.72
N GLN A 33 -9.87 9.21 10.98
CA GLN A 33 -10.92 10.04 10.42
C GLN A 33 -11.40 11.04 11.44
N ASP A 34 -11.37 12.33 11.08
CA ASP A 34 -11.81 13.44 11.92
C ASP A 34 -13.26 13.78 11.62
N SER A 35 -14.18 13.39 12.52
CA SER A 35 -15.61 13.67 12.36
C SER A 35 -16.01 15.13 12.59
N SER A 36 -15.09 15.97 13.09
CA SER A 36 -15.34 17.40 13.28
C SER A 36 -15.11 18.25 12.03
N GLN A 37 -14.45 17.67 11.02
CA GLN A 37 -14.07 18.37 9.80
C GLN A 37 -14.57 17.61 8.58
N THR A 38 -15.41 18.25 7.80
CA THR A 38 -15.88 17.72 6.51
C THR A 38 -15.11 18.36 5.37
N THR A 39 -14.90 17.60 4.30
CA THR A 39 -14.33 18.09 3.05
C THR A 39 -15.15 19.23 2.47
N ALA A 40 -14.56 20.06 1.63
CA ALA A 40 -15.20 21.24 1.05
C ALA A 40 -16.53 20.94 0.33
N ASN A 41 -16.69 19.73 -0.21
CA ASN A 41 -17.93 19.26 -0.82
C ASN A 41 -18.96 18.70 0.20
N GLY A 42 -18.61 18.65 1.49
CA GLY A 42 -19.46 18.13 2.56
C GLY A 42 -19.76 16.63 2.51
N LYS A 43 -19.14 15.89 1.60
CA LYS A 43 -19.50 14.48 1.36
C LYS A 43 -18.79 13.49 2.30
N GLN A 44 -17.63 13.84 2.85
CA GLN A 44 -16.86 12.94 3.73
C GLN A 44 -16.05 13.73 4.76
N ASN A 45 -15.63 13.04 5.82
CA ASN A 45 -14.71 13.61 6.79
C ASN A 45 -13.27 13.45 6.31
N TYR A 46 -12.42 14.43 6.64
CA TYR A 46 -11.00 14.32 6.35
C TYR A 46 -10.40 13.08 7.02
N ARG A 47 -9.58 12.36 6.27
CA ARG A 47 -8.75 11.29 6.79
C ARG A 47 -7.29 11.77 6.79
N LYS A 48 -6.68 11.73 7.97
CA LYS A 48 -5.30 12.18 8.21
C LYS A 48 -4.43 10.97 8.53
N GLY A 49 -3.19 10.99 8.08
CA GLY A 49 -2.18 10.02 8.49
C GLY A 49 -1.70 10.29 9.93
N PHE A 50 -1.17 9.28 10.57
CA PHE A 50 -0.44 9.44 11.83
C PHE A 50 0.83 8.59 11.84
N TYR A 51 1.81 9.09 12.58
CA TYR A 51 3.01 8.37 12.98
C TYR A 51 3.08 8.37 14.51
N TYR A 52 3.29 7.21 15.10
CA TYR A 52 3.46 7.01 16.52
C TYR A 52 4.86 6.47 16.79
N GLN A 53 5.53 7.00 17.83
CA GLN A 53 6.79 6.48 18.32
C GLN A 53 6.75 6.42 19.83
N GLY A 54 6.68 5.22 20.40
CA GLY A 54 6.56 5.06 21.82
C GLY A 54 6.45 3.60 22.26
N PRO A 55 6.25 3.35 23.56
CA PRO A 55 6.10 2.01 24.09
C PRO A 55 4.76 1.38 23.71
N VAL A 56 4.73 0.04 23.60
CA VAL A 56 3.47 -0.69 23.48
C VAL A 56 2.74 -0.67 24.82
N THR A 57 1.76 0.19 24.92
CA THR A 57 0.98 0.41 26.15
C THR A 57 -0.50 0.58 25.84
N SER A 58 -1.36 0.34 26.84
CA SER A 58 -2.79 0.58 26.71
C SER A 58 -3.17 2.06 26.77
N GLN A 59 -2.25 2.91 27.24
CA GLN A 59 -2.44 4.35 27.36
C GLN A 59 -1.19 5.07 26.82
N PRO A 60 -1.05 5.18 25.48
CA PRO A 60 0.07 5.89 24.88
C PRO A 60 -0.02 7.39 25.18
N ASP A 61 1.13 8.05 25.32
CA ASP A 61 1.16 9.50 25.46
C ASP A 61 0.74 10.16 24.14
N ALA A 62 0.01 11.25 24.27
CA ALA A 62 -0.42 12.00 23.10
C ALA A 62 0.75 12.68 22.37
N ASP A 63 1.85 12.96 23.07
CA ASP A 63 3.06 13.55 22.50
C ASP A 63 3.87 12.55 21.65
N ASP A 64 3.58 11.24 21.79
CA ASP A 64 4.17 10.19 20.97
C ASP A 64 3.55 10.14 19.55
N PHE A 65 2.47 10.89 19.29
CA PHE A 65 1.79 10.94 18.00
C PHE A 65 2.12 12.20 17.22
N SER A 66 2.47 12.01 15.95
CA SER A 66 2.55 13.07 14.94
C SER A 66 1.43 12.92 13.93
N VAL A 67 0.71 14.02 13.66
CA VAL A 67 -0.29 14.05 12.58
C VAL A 67 0.43 14.35 11.28
N VAL A 68 0.22 13.47 10.28
CA VAL A 68 0.78 13.61 8.94
C VAL A 68 -0.35 14.02 7.99
N TRP A 69 -0.25 15.25 7.50
CA TRP A 69 -1.29 15.85 6.68
C TRP A 69 -0.69 16.70 5.55
N PRO A 70 -0.32 16.07 4.42
CA PRO A 70 0.29 16.75 3.28
C PRO A 70 -0.57 17.90 2.74
N SER A 71 0.07 18.81 2.04
CA SER A 71 -0.59 19.87 1.28
C SER A 71 0.20 20.14 0.01
N ASN A 72 -0.49 20.59 -1.04
CA ASN A 72 0.17 21.04 -2.26
C ASN A 72 0.90 22.40 -2.06
N SER A 73 1.54 22.88 -3.12
CA SER A 73 2.25 24.18 -3.14
C SER A 73 1.34 25.38 -2.81
N ASP A 74 0.03 25.27 -3.05
CA ASP A 74 -0.95 26.31 -2.80
C ASP A 74 -1.52 26.25 -1.37
N GLY A 75 -1.04 25.32 -0.55
CA GLY A 75 -1.47 25.10 0.83
C GLY A 75 -2.78 24.35 0.98
N ILE A 76 -3.32 23.78 -0.11
CA ILE A 76 -4.53 22.92 -0.06
C ILE A 76 -4.16 21.62 0.62
N LYS A 77 -4.87 21.28 1.69
CA LYS A 77 -4.65 20.07 2.47
C LYS A 77 -5.27 18.86 1.80
N ALA A 78 -4.59 17.73 1.90
CA ALA A 78 -5.10 16.44 1.45
C ALA A 78 -6.45 16.12 2.11
N THR A 79 -7.37 15.56 1.36
CA THR A 79 -8.68 15.09 1.87
C THR A 79 -8.56 13.70 2.46
N PHE A 80 -7.69 12.91 1.89
CA PHE A 80 -7.40 11.55 2.32
C PHE A 80 -5.88 11.36 2.40
N THR A 81 -5.39 10.93 3.56
CA THR A 81 -3.98 10.59 3.79
C THR A 81 -3.89 9.32 4.59
N PHE A 82 -3.04 8.42 4.17
CA PHE A 82 -2.67 7.24 4.94
C PHE A 82 -1.16 7.05 4.91
N LEU A 83 -0.59 6.70 6.06
CA LEU A 83 0.75 6.11 6.13
C LEU A 83 0.57 4.60 6.21
N HIS A 84 1.21 3.86 5.30
CA HIS A 84 0.98 2.43 5.18
C HIS A 84 2.10 1.59 5.76
N SER A 85 3.34 2.02 5.62
CA SER A 85 4.50 1.25 6.07
C SER A 85 5.55 2.14 6.71
N VAL A 86 6.30 1.55 7.64
CA VAL A 86 7.41 2.19 8.36
C VAL A 86 8.56 1.21 8.51
N SER A 87 9.78 1.64 8.23
CA SER A 87 10.99 0.84 8.41
C SER A 87 12.17 1.76 8.70
N GLY A 88 13.02 1.39 9.65
CA GLY A 88 14.02 2.32 10.16
C GLY A 88 13.36 3.57 10.73
N ASP A 89 13.80 4.73 10.22
CA ASP A 89 13.30 6.03 10.66
C ASP A 89 12.41 6.74 9.64
N LEU A 90 11.95 6.04 8.59
CA LEU A 90 11.12 6.61 7.53
C LEU A 90 9.81 5.85 7.38
N ALA A 91 8.78 6.57 6.91
CA ALA A 91 7.48 5.99 6.60
C ALA A 91 7.01 6.39 5.20
N VAL A 92 6.15 5.57 4.59
CA VAL A 92 5.57 5.83 3.27
C VAL A 92 4.06 5.66 3.29
N GLY A 93 3.41 6.27 2.30
CA GLY A 93 1.97 6.18 2.15
C GLY A 93 1.46 6.84 0.87
N GLY A 94 0.20 7.23 0.90
CA GLY A 94 -0.45 7.94 -0.18
C GLY A 94 -1.36 9.05 0.36
N TYR A 95 -1.60 10.05 -0.48
CA TYR A 95 -2.55 11.11 -0.20
C TYR A 95 -3.25 11.56 -1.48
N ASP A 96 -4.44 12.09 -1.36
CA ASP A 96 -5.15 12.78 -2.43
C ASP A 96 -5.35 14.26 -2.12
N LEU A 97 -5.36 15.07 -3.16
CA LEU A 97 -5.67 16.48 -3.09
C LEU A 97 -7.01 16.69 -3.79
N PHE A 98 -8.08 16.69 -3.01
CA PHE A 98 -9.39 16.98 -3.57
C PHE A 98 -9.52 18.47 -3.85
N ASP A 99 -9.62 18.87 -5.12
CA ASP A 99 -10.06 20.20 -5.52
C ASP A 99 -11.56 20.15 -5.88
N SER A 100 -12.38 20.87 -5.12
CA SER A 100 -13.82 20.96 -5.37
C SER A 100 -14.22 21.66 -6.68
N SER A 101 -13.26 22.29 -7.37
CA SER A 101 -13.48 23.05 -8.61
C SER A 101 -13.20 22.24 -9.87
N THR A 102 -12.43 21.19 -9.78
CA THR A 102 -12.10 20.28 -10.86
C THR A 102 -12.54 18.90 -10.46
N ASP A 103 -12.98 18.08 -11.31
CA ASP A 103 -13.49 16.73 -11.20
C ASP A 103 -13.24 15.94 -9.89
N PRO A 104 -14.20 15.17 -9.37
CA PRO A 104 -14.26 14.66 -7.99
C PRO A 104 -13.13 13.72 -7.58
N GLU A 105 -12.18 13.40 -8.42
CA GLU A 105 -11.20 12.36 -8.12
C GLU A 105 -9.80 12.76 -8.55
N THR A 106 -9.14 13.49 -7.65
CA THR A 106 -7.70 13.70 -7.75
C THR A 106 -6.95 12.39 -7.54
N ALA A 107 -5.97 12.19 -8.37
CA ALA A 107 -5.11 11.03 -8.33
C ALA A 107 -4.36 10.94 -6.98
N ILE A 108 -4.30 9.75 -6.41
CA ILE A 108 -3.49 9.48 -5.21
C ILE A 108 -2.02 9.65 -5.59
N GLN A 109 -1.26 10.31 -4.70
CA GLN A 109 0.17 10.50 -4.84
C GLN A 109 0.93 9.77 -3.73
N ALA A 110 1.94 9.00 -4.12
CA ALA A 110 2.86 8.37 -3.18
C ALA A 110 3.74 9.41 -2.50
N PHE A 111 3.97 9.26 -1.19
CA PHE A 111 4.87 10.14 -0.45
C PHE A 111 5.73 9.39 0.57
N LEU A 112 6.86 10.01 0.88
CA LEU A 112 7.76 9.68 1.97
C LEU A 112 7.53 10.66 3.12
N TYR A 113 7.51 10.17 4.35
CA TYR A 113 7.48 10.96 5.58
C TYR A 113 8.75 10.74 6.39
N ASP A 114 9.40 11.82 6.76
CA ASP A 114 10.53 11.86 7.68
C ASP A 114 10.07 12.37 9.05
N PRO A 115 9.94 11.51 10.07
CA PRO A 115 9.50 11.92 11.40
C PRO A 115 10.48 12.87 12.08
N ALA A 116 11.78 12.79 11.81
CA ALA A 116 12.79 13.64 12.43
C ALA A 116 12.63 15.11 12.05
N SER A 117 12.28 15.38 10.79
CA SER A 117 12.01 16.74 10.30
C SER A 117 10.52 17.11 10.30
N GLY A 118 9.62 16.12 10.45
CA GLY A 118 8.17 16.28 10.29
C GLY A 118 7.72 16.58 8.87
N LYS A 119 8.57 16.33 7.85
CA LYS A 119 8.31 16.68 6.45
C LYS A 119 7.79 15.50 5.64
N THR A 120 6.94 15.83 4.67
CA THR A 120 6.52 14.94 3.60
C THR A 120 7.18 15.36 2.29
N SER A 121 7.51 14.40 1.43
CA SER A 121 7.99 14.62 0.07
C SER A 121 7.38 13.60 -0.88
N ASP A 122 6.96 14.03 -2.05
CA ASP A 122 6.43 13.15 -3.08
C ASP A 122 7.53 12.19 -3.58
N ILE A 123 7.14 10.96 -3.90
CA ILE A 123 8.04 9.99 -4.51
C ILE A 123 7.98 10.20 -6.03
N PRO A 124 9.10 10.61 -6.68
CA PRO A 124 9.11 10.96 -8.09
C PRO A 124 9.23 9.71 -8.97
N TYR A 125 8.14 9.01 -9.21
CA TYR A 125 8.17 7.88 -10.13
C TYR A 125 8.48 8.35 -11.56
N PRO A 126 9.52 7.78 -12.21
CA PRO A 126 9.83 8.11 -13.60
C PRO A 126 8.70 7.66 -14.53
N GLY A 127 8.14 8.59 -15.30
CA GLY A 127 7.04 8.34 -16.22
C GLY A 127 5.87 9.31 -16.00
N ASN A 128 4.84 9.17 -16.82
CA ASN A 128 3.64 10.00 -16.75
C ASN A 128 2.53 9.26 -15.99
N TYR A 129 2.81 8.83 -14.76
CA TYR A 129 1.80 8.20 -13.93
C TYR A 129 0.83 9.25 -13.39
N ALA A 130 -0.45 9.01 -13.56
CA ALA A 130 -1.50 9.86 -13.02
C ALA A 130 -1.74 9.58 -11.53
N THR A 131 -1.59 8.33 -11.10
CA THR A 131 -1.71 7.91 -9.71
C THR A 131 -0.51 7.10 -9.27
N SER A 132 -0.17 7.20 -7.99
CA SER A 132 0.85 6.36 -7.37
C SER A 132 0.57 6.15 -5.88
N THR A 133 1.04 5.02 -5.36
CA THR A 133 0.95 4.68 -3.95
C THR A 133 2.27 4.07 -3.48
N ALA A 134 2.58 4.22 -2.19
CA ALA A 134 3.69 3.54 -1.55
C ALA A 134 3.15 2.77 -0.33
N TYR A 135 3.13 1.45 -0.43
CA TYR A 135 2.56 0.58 0.61
C TYR A 135 3.61 -0.19 1.40
N GLY A 136 4.84 -0.25 0.90
CA GLY A 136 5.95 -0.90 1.57
C GLY A 136 7.20 -0.05 1.59
N ILE A 137 7.94 -0.07 2.69
CA ILE A 137 9.30 0.47 2.79
C ILE A 137 10.15 -0.51 3.57
N TRP A 138 11.37 -0.75 3.08
CA TRP A 138 12.35 -1.59 3.73
C TRP A 138 13.68 -0.85 3.88
N HIS A 139 14.23 -0.84 5.11
CA HIS A 139 15.54 -0.28 5.41
C HIS A 139 16.63 -1.32 5.12
N ASN A 140 17.43 -1.09 4.08
CA ASN A 140 18.48 -2.01 3.65
C ASN A 140 19.78 -1.89 4.47
N GLY A 141 19.84 -0.96 5.39
CA GLY A 141 21.00 -0.59 6.17
C GLY A 141 21.55 0.79 5.78
N GLU A 142 22.32 1.41 6.70
CA GLU A 142 22.87 2.77 6.54
C GLU A 142 21.79 3.78 6.13
N SER A 143 21.93 4.43 4.98
CA SER A 143 20.97 5.40 4.44
C SER A 143 20.01 4.83 3.39
N SER A 144 20.15 3.55 3.06
CA SER A 144 19.50 2.93 1.90
C SER A 144 18.14 2.34 2.25
N TYR A 145 17.15 2.64 1.41
CA TYR A 145 15.79 2.13 1.52
C TYR A 145 15.30 1.62 0.16
N THR A 146 14.41 0.63 0.18
CA THR A 146 13.63 0.20 -0.98
C THR A 146 12.15 0.42 -0.69
N ILE A 147 11.44 1.06 -1.60
CA ILE A 147 10.02 1.38 -1.51
C ILE A 147 9.26 0.57 -2.54
N ALA A 148 8.17 -0.06 -2.11
CA ALA A 148 7.26 -0.83 -2.94
C ALA A 148 5.86 -0.18 -2.94
N GLY A 149 5.15 -0.31 -4.06
CA GLY A 149 3.80 0.23 -4.18
C GLY A 149 3.18 -0.05 -5.54
N GLY A 150 2.38 0.88 -6.02
CA GLY A 150 1.76 0.81 -7.32
C GLY A 150 1.71 2.16 -8.02
N ALA A 151 1.55 2.13 -9.35
CA ALA A 151 1.33 3.31 -10.16
C ALA A 151 0.43 2.99 -11.35
N ALA A 152 -0.36 3.95 -11.81
CA ALA A 152 -1.19 3.82 -13.01
C ALA A 152 -1.05 5.06 -13.89
N LEU A 153 -1.11 4.85 -15.23
CA LEU A 153 -0.99 5.93 -16.21
C LEU A 153 -2.20 6.85 -16.24
N ASP A 154 -3.37 6.30 -15.91
CA ASP A 154 -4.62 7.06 -15.81
C ASP A 154 -5.10 7.17 -14.36
N SER A 155 -5.99 8.13 -14.11
CA SER A 155 -6.68 8.20 -12.83
C SER A 155 -7.49 6.92 -12.64
N LEU A 156 -7.56 6.41 -11.41
CA LEU A 156 -8.32 5.19 -11.02
C LEU A 156 -9.79 5.18 -11.47
N MET A 157 -10.24 6.21 -12.17
CA MET A 157 -11.60 6.45 -12.62
C MET A 157 -11.82 6.20 -14.10
N GLN A 158 -10.77 6.11 -14.89
CA GLN A 158 -10.90 5.77 -16.30
C GLN A 158 -10.56 4.30 -16.50
N SER A 159 -11.43 3.60 -17.19
CA SER A 159 -11.46 2.15 -17.35
C SER A 159 -10.25 1.52 -18.05
N ASP A 160 -9.29 2.31 -18.52
CA ASP A 160 -8.21 1.87 -19.40
C ASP A 160 -6.81 1.96 -18.78
N GLY A 161 -6.71 2.34 -17.50
CA GLY A 161 -5.42 2.50 -16.81
C GLY A 161 -4.89 1.19 -16.24
N ILE A 162 -3.86 0.63 -16.85
CA ILE A 162 -3.19 -0.56 -16.33
C ILE A 162 -2.34 -0.15 -15.14
N GLY A 163 -2.70 -0.61 -13.94
CA GLY A 163 -1.90 -0.46 -12.74
C GLY A 163 -0.71 -1.42 -12.74
N VAL A 164 0.46 -0.92 -12.35
CA VAL A 164 1.69 -1.70 -12.23
C VAL A 164 2.21 -1.66 -10.80
N GLY A 165 2.78 -2.76 -10.31
CA GLY A 165 3.58 -2.77 -9.11
C GLY A 165 4.89 -2.01 -9.34
N THR A 166 5.40 -1.33 -8.33
CA THR A 166 6.62 -0.51 -8.43
C THR A 166 7.62 -0.85 -7.34
N LEU A 167 8.91 -0.80 -7.68
CA LEU A 167 10.03 -0.73 -6.76
C LEU A 167 10.88 0.50 -7.10
N ILE A 168 11.37 1.19 -6.08
CA ILE A 168 12.31 2.30 -6.21
C ILE A 168 13.20 2.36 -4.96
N ASP A 169 14.48 2.64 -5.14
CA ASP A 169 15.40 2.88 -4.04
C ASP A 169 15.44 4.36 -3.66
N TYR A 170 15.71 4.60 -2.39
CA TYR A 170 15.89 5.92 -1.82
C TYR A 170 17.10 5.94 -0.89
N ASP A 171 17.95 6.96 -1.02
CA ASP A 171 19.05 7.24 -0.11
C ASP A 171 18.70 8.47 0.76
N SER A 172 18.60 8.27 2.07
CA SER A 172 18.13 9.29 3.02
C SER A 172 19.17 10.39 3.31
N ILE A 173 20.46 10.16 3.03
CA ILE A 173 21.51 11.18 3.19
C ILE A 173 21.51 12.13 1.98
N THR A 174 21.44 11.59 0.78
CA THR A 174 21.50 12.37 -0.45
C THR A 174 20.14 12.86 -0.93
N GLY A 175 19.04 12.24 -0.46
CA GLY A 175 17.69 12.50 -0.93
C GLY A 175 17.43 11.99 -2.35
N GLN A 176 18.27 11.09 -2.87
CA GLN A 176 18.18 10.62 -4.25
C GLN A 176 17.37 9.34 -4.37
N TYR A 177 16.57 9.29 -5.44
CA TYR A 177 15.85 8.09 -5.87
C TYR A 177 16.59 7.44 -7.04
N SER A 178 16.58 6.10 -7.08
CA SER A 178 17.27 5.30 -8.12
C SER A 178 16.61 3.95 -8.33
N ASN A 179 17.10 3.19 -9.32
CA ASN A 179 16.71 1.80 -9.57
C ASN A 179 15.19 1.57 -9.71
N PHE A 180 14.46 2.55 -10.27
CA PHE A 180 13.02 2.39 -10.50
C PHE A 180 12.72 1.24 -11.45
N ARG A 181 11.77 0.38 -11.05
CA ARG A 181 11.29 -0.71 -11.89
C ARG A 181 9.80 -0.96 -11.66
N THR A 182 9.12 -1.32 -12.76
CA THR A 182 7.70 -1.69 -12.76
C THR A 182 7.53 -3.19 -12.96
N TYR A 183 6.41 -3.71 -12.45
CA TYR A 183 6.06 -5.13 -12.50
C TYR A 183 4.59 -5.28 -12.82
N SER A 184 4.29 -6.18 -13.75
CA SER A 184 2.93 -6.61 -14.06
C SER A 184 2.86 -8.12 -14.02
N TYR A 185 1.79 -8.66 -13.46
CA TYR A 185 1.47 -10.07 -13.63
C TYR A 185 0.95 -10.28 -15.06
N ASN A 186 1.52 -11.23 -15.79
CA ASN A 186 1.23 -11.46 -17.20
C ASN A 186 0.96 -12.93 -17.57
N ASN A 187 0.88 -13.82 -16.57
CA ASN A 187 0.56 -15.22 -16.84
C ASN A 187 -0.95 -15.45 -16.82
N ILE A 188 -1.62 -15.01 -17.90
CA ILE A 188 -3.07 -15.07 -18.03
C ILE A 188 -3.60 -16.51 -17.99
N ASN A 189 -2.85 -17.49 -18.51
CA ASN A 189 -3.26 -18.89 -18.52
C ASN A 189 -3.39 -19.44 -17.09
N THR A 190 -2.38 -19.22 -16.24
CA THR A 190 -2.44 -19.65 -14.83
C THR A 190 -3.57 -18.96 -14.08
N LEU A 191 -3.83 -17.67 -14.40
CA LEU A 191 -4.94 -16.94 -13.80
C LEU A 191 -6.28 -17.54 -14.23
N ASN A 192 -6.47 -17.82 -15.52
CA ASN A 192 -7.68 -18.42 -16.06
C ASN A 192 -7.95 -19.80 -15.42
N GLU A 193 -6.94 -20.67 -15.34
CA GLU A 193 -7.06 -21.96 -14.66
C GLU A 193 -7.57 -21.80 -13.23
N LEU A 194 -6.96 -20.88 -12.46
CA LEU A 194 -7.37 -20.63 -11.08
C LEU A 194 -8.81 -20.08 -10.99
N LEU A 195 -9.18 -19.15 -11.85
CA LEU A 195 -10.50 -18.52 -11.84
C LEU A 195 -11.61 -19.50 -12.25
N GLN A 196 -11.34 -20.38 -13.22
CA GLN A 196 -12.25 -21.45 -13.62
C GLN A 196 -12.44 -22.50 -12.52
N ASP A 197 -11.33 -22.93 -11.88
CA ASP A 197 -11.39 -23.88 -10.76
C ASP A 197 -12.22 -23.34 -9.59
N LYS A 198 -12.22 -22.03 -9.42
CA LYS A 198 -13.05 -21.32 -8.44
C LYS A 198 -14.50 -21.10 -8.90
N GLY A 199 -14.80 -21.30 -10.18
CA GLY A 199 -16.11 -20.98 -10.76
C GLY A 199 -16.40 -19.47 -10.80
N LEU A 200 -15.37 -18.63 -10.91
CA LEU A 200 -15.50 -17.18 -10.94
C LEU A 200 -15.66 -16.65 -12.38
N ILE A 201 -15.28 -17.45 -13.38
CA ILE A 201 -15.46 -17.13 -14.79
C ILE A 201 -16.01 -18.37 -15.52
N ASP A 202 -16.89 -18.15 -16.49
CA ASP A 202 -17.45 -19.19 -17.37
C ASP A 202 -16.63 -19.39 -18.64
N SER A 203 -15.80 -18.41 -18.99
CA SER A 203 -14.91 -18.42 -20.15
C SER A 203 -13.59 -17.74 -19.79
N ASP A 204 -12.53 -18.10 -20.51
CA ASP A 204 -11.22 -17.48 -20.31
C ASP A 204 -11.26 -15.97 -20.50
N LEU A 205 -10.50 -15.27 -19.65
CA LEU A 205 -10.13 -13.89 -19.93
C LEU A 205 -9.29 -13.86 -21.22
N PRO A 206 -9.43 -12.84 -22.06
CA PRO A 206 -8.65 -12.73 -23.28
C PRO A 206 -7.15 -12.62 -22.97
N ASP A 207 -6.30 -13.07 -23.91
CA ASP A 207 -4.83 -13.05 -23.75
C ASP A 207 -4.27 -11.62 -23.51
N ASP A 208 -5.00 -10.62 -23.94
CA ASP A 208 -4.69 -9.18 -23.79
C ASP A 208 -5.50 -8.51 -22.67
N ALA A 209 -6.12 -9.29 -21.78
CA ALA A 209 -6.85 -8.73 -20.65
C ALA A 209 -5.94 -7.81 -19.82
N ALA A 210 -6.44 -6.61 -19.56
CA ALA A 210 -5.75 -5.67 -18.70
C ALA A 210 -5.81 -6.17 -17.24
N LEU A 211 -4.64 -6.43 -16.67
CA LEU A 211 -4.49 -6.82 -15.28
C LEU A 211 -3.80 -5.70 -14.51
N GLU A 212 -4.46 -5.22 -13.49
CA GLU A 212 -3.83 -4.32 -12.52
C GLU A 212 -2.97 -5.15 -11.56
N THR A 213 -1.75 -4.68 -11.30
CA THR A 213 -0.85 -5.26 -10.30
C THR A 213 -0.48 -4.18 -9.29
N HIS A 214 -0.60 -4.50 -8.01
CA HIS A 214 -0.29 -3.57 -6.94
C HIS A 214 0.46 -4.28 -5.82
N PHE A 215 1.61 -3.73 -5.40
CA PHE A 215 2.32 -4.24 -4.23
C PHE A 215 1.79 -3.61 -2.96
N GLU A 216 1.41 -4.46 -2.00
CA GLU A 216 0.79 -4.06 -0.73
C GLU A 216 1.81 -3.96 0.42
N GLY A 217 3.05 -4.38 0.20
CA GLY A 217 4.09 -4.38 1.21
C GLY A 217 5.43 -4.85 0.66
N ILE A 218 6.42 -4.98 1.55
CA ILE A 218 7.76 -5.44 1.22
C ILE A 218 8.42 -6.11 2.43
N TYR A 219 9.10 -7.21 2.20
CA TYR A 219 9.97 -7.88 3.16
C TYR A 219 11.25 -8.34 2.46
N PHE A 220 12.41 -8.11 3.06
CA PHE A 220 13.70 -8.61 2.58
C PHE A 220 14.13 -9.83 3.38
N ASN A 221 14.38 -10.94 2.72
CA ASN A 221 14.68 -12.22 3.38
C ASN A 221 16.15 -12.38 3.83
N GLY A 222 16.99 -11.36 3.63
CA GLY A 222 18.40 -11.38 3.99
C GLY A 222 19.30 -12.16 3.01
N LYS A 223 18.75 -12.58 1.85
CA LYS A 223 19.45 -13.36 0.80
C LYS A 223 19.30 -12.70 -0.57
N ASP A 224 19.41 -11.36 -0.61
CA ASP A 224 19.24 -10.54 -1.81
C ASP A 224 17.85 -10.62 -2.47
N GLU A 225 16.84 -11.10 -1.75
CA GLU A 225 15.49 -11.29 -2.28
C GLU A 225 14.46 -10.49 -1.48
N TYR A 226 13.65 -9.71 -2.22
CA TYR A 226 12.45 -9.05 -1.71
C TYR A 226 11.23 -9.93 -1.96
N ILE A 227 10.39 -10.06 -0.97
CA ILE A 227 9.10 -10.73 -1.01
C ILE A 227 8.04 -9.63 -0.96
N LEU A 228 7.22 -9.54 -2.00
CA LEU A 228 6.27 -8.48 -2.23
C LEU A 228 4.87 -9.07 -2.26
N PRO A 229 4.07 -8.89 -1.20
CA PRO A 229 2.65 -9.21 -1.27
C PRO A 229 1.98 -8.30 -2.29
N ALA A 230 1.08 -8.87 -3.06
CA ALA A 230 0.41 -8.18 -4.16
C ALA A 230 -1.06 -8.57 -4.26
N THR A 231 -1.83 -7.67 -4.86
CA THR A 231 -3.17 -7.95 -5.38
C THR A 231 -3.14 -7.80 -6.88
N ILE A 232 -3.70 -8.79 -7.58
CA ILE A 232 -3.90 -8.78 -9.03
C ILE A 232 -5.39 -8.65 -9.27
N THR A 233 -5.79 -7.62 -10.02
CA THR A 233 -7.20 -7.31 -10.29
C THR A 233 -7.42 -7.30 -11.78
N ALA A 234 -8.53 -7.85 -12.27
CA ALA A 234 -8.96 -7.65 -13.64
C ALA A 234 -9.51 -6.22 -13.81
N GLU A 235 -9.49 -5.70 -15.03
CA GLU A 235 -9.86 -4.33 -15.39
C GLU A 235 -11.22 -3.90 -14.83
N ASP A 236 -12.22 -4.78 -14.85
CA ASP A 236 -13.55 -4.51 -14.30
C ASP A 236 -13.64 -4.56 -12.76
N LYS A 237 -12.50 -4.86 -12.09
CA LYS A 237 -12.38 -5.01 -10.63
C LYS A 237 -13.33 -6.06 -10.00
N SER A 238 -13.96 -6.89 -10.84
CA SER A 238 -14.82 -7.98 -10.36
C SER A 238 -14.04 -9.13 -9.78
N ILE A 239 -12.75 -9.25 -10.14
CA ILE A 239 -11.84 -10.32 -9.75
C ILE A 239 -10.64 -9.70 -9.07
N GLY A 240 -10.32 -10.19 -7.87
CA GLY A 240 -9.11 -9.83 -7.15
C GLY A 240 -8.47 -11.09 -6.54
N ILE A 241 -7.21 -11.33 -6.88
CA ILE A 241 -6.44 -12.48 -6.42
C ILE A 241 -5.19 -12.01 -5.69
N GLY A 242 -5.00 -12.51 -4.47
CA GLY A 242 -3.77 -12.30 -3.72
C GLY A 242 -2.59 -13.02 -4.37
N ALA A 243 -1.44 -12.40 -4.39
CA ALA A 243 -0.22 -12.94 -4.98
C ALA A 243 1.01 -12.59 -4.15
N ILE A 244 2.10 -13.30 -4.40
CA ILE A 244 3.45 -12.92 -3.98
C ILE A 244 4.32 -12.78 -5.22
N ALA A 245 5.08 -11.69 -5.29
CA ALA A 245 6.21 -11.57 -6.20
C ALA A 245 7.53 -11.70 -5.42
N LYS A 246 8.45 -12.51 -5.92
CA LYS A 246 9.83 -12.59 -5.42
C LYS A 246 10.74 -11.90 -6.41
N VAL A 247 11.51 -10.93 -5.94
CA VAL A 247 12.41 -10.10 -6.76
C VAL A 247 13.80 -10.10 -6.13
N THR A 248 14.82 -10.43 -6.91
CA THR A 248 16.21 -10.47 -6.44
C THR A 248 16.89 -9.13 -6.69
N ARG A 249 17.71 -8.69 -5.74
CA ARG A 249 18.65 -7.59 -5.92
C ARG A 249 19.81 -8.07 -6.81
N LEU A 250 20.07 -7.37 -7.89
CA LEU A 250 21.15 -7.69 -8.82
C LEU A 250 22.48 -7.06 -8.39
N ASN A 251 23.60 -7.58 -8.91
CA ASN A 251 24.94 -7.08 -8.60
C ASN A 251 25.20 -5.64 -9.08
N ASP A 252 24.45 -5.17 -10.06
CA ASP A 252 24.50 -3.79 -10.56
C ASP A 252 23.64 -2.81 -9.73
N GLY A 253 23.00 -3.32 -8.67
CA GLY A 253 22.09 -2.57 -7.82
C GLY A 253 20.64 -2.53 -8.29
N GLY A 254 20.34 -3.04 -9.47
CA GLY A 254 18.98 -3.14 -10.01
C GLY A 254 18.17 -4.29 -9.41
N PHE A 255 16.99 -4.51 -9.97
CA PHE A 255 16.06 -5.57 -9.57
C PHE A 255 15.85 -6.58 -10.71
N SER A 256 15.73 -7.87 -10.38
CA SER A 256 15.41 -8.92 -11.35
C SER A 256 13.94 -8.85 -11.83
N ASP A 257 13.59 -9.68 -12.81
CA ASP A 257 12.19 -10.01 -13.07
C ASP A 257 11.56 -10.66 -11.85
N ALA A 258 10.22 -10.52 -11.71
CA ALA A 258 9.50 -11.10 -10.61
C ALA A 258 9.18 -12.57 -10.87
N GLN A 259 9.35 -13.40 -9.85
CA GLN A 259 8.78 -14.75 -9.79
C GLN A 259 7.46 -14.69 -9.02
N TRP A 260 6.37 -15.06 -9.70
CA TRP A 260 5.03 -14.92 -9.15
C TRP A 260 4.47 -16.22 -8.60
N SER A 261 3.74 -16.12 -7.50
CA SER A 261 2.90 -17.18 -6.93
C SER A 261 1.52 -16.61 -6.61
N LEU A 262 0.47 -17.19 -7.16
CA LEU A 262 -0.92 -16.82 -6.83
C LEU A 262 -1.37 -17.55 -5.56
N PHE A 263 -2.17 -16.87 -4.75
CA PHE A 263 -2.78 -17.46 -3.56
C PHE A 263 -4.21 -17.88 -3.84
N ASP A 264 -4.43 -19.18 -3.88
CA ASP A 264 -5.76 -19.75 -3.87
C ASP A 264 -6.27 -19.87 -2.43
N ILE A 265 -7.20 -19.01 -2.05
CA ILE A 265 -7.92 -19.12 -0.79
C ILE A 265 -9.21 -19.92 -1.05
N PRO A 266 -9.29 -21.17 -0.55
CA PRO A 266 -10.40 -22.05 -0.88
C PRO A 266 -11.76 -21.44 -0.53
N GLY A 267 -12.68 -21.46 -1.51
CA GLY A 267 -14.04 -20.93 -1.36
C GLY A 267 -14.18 -19.41 -1.41
N SER A 268 -13.11 -18.65 -1.52
CA SER A 268 -13.21 -17.19 -1.69
C SER A 268 -13.53 -16.82 -3.13
N VAL A 269 -14.25 -15.72 -3.31
CA VAL A 269 -14.52 -15.08 -4.62
C VAL A 269 -13.54 -13.94 -4.89
N LEU A 270 -12.90 -13.41 -3.86
CA LEU A 270 -11.87 -12.39 -3.94
C LEU A 270 -10.87 -12.63 -2.81
N SER A 271 -9.60 -12.41 -3.07
CA SER A 271 -8.57 -12.39 -2.04
C SER A 271 -7.57 -11.25 -2.30
N THR A 272 -6.93 -10.78 -1.23
CA THR A 272 -5.80 -9.87 -1.29
C THR A 272 -4.66 -10.45 -0.46
N ASN A 273 -3.44 -9.98 -0.70
CA ASN A 273 -2.31 -10.32 0.15
C ASN A 273 -1.64 -9.01 0.60
N ASN A 274 -1.92 -8.60 1.84
CA ASN A 274 -1.64 -7.23 2.30
C ASN A 274 -0.30 -7.09 3.01
N SER A 275 0.26 -8.16 3.56
CA SER A 275 1.51 -8.07 4.31
C SER A 275 2.26 -9.40 4.33
N VAL A 276 3.57 -9.33 4.49
CA VAL A 276 4.47 -10.49 4.63
C VAL A 276 5.54 -10.20 5.68
N TYR A 277 5.88 -11.23 6.47
CA TYR A 277 7.01 -11.19 7.38
C TYR A 277 7.59 -12.60 7.55
N GLY A 278 8.85 -12.78 7.18
CA GLY A 278 9.47 -14.10 7.11
C GLY A 278 8.78 -14.98 6.07
N ASP A 279 8.29 -16.11 6.52
CA ASP A 279 7.49 -17.06 5.75
C ASP A 279 5.97 -16.93 5.97
N ALA A 280 5.55 -15.96 6.80
CA ALA A 280 4.14 -15.69 7.05
C ALA A 280 3.61 -14.57 6.17
N ASN A 281 2.41 -14.75 5.63
CA ASN A 281 1.66 -13.74 4.91
C ASN A 281 0.28 -13.53 5.52
N ILE A 282 -0.26 -12.33 5.35
CA ILE A 282 -1.56 -11.92 5.87
C ILE A 282 -2.33 -11.20 4.77
N GLY A 283 -3.61 -11.51 4.66
CA GLY A 283 -4.53 -10.85 3.75
C GLY A 283 -5.96 -10.94 4.20
N PHE A 284 -6.88 -10.61 3.32
CA PHE A 284 -8.28 -10.91 3.53
C PHE A 284 -8.88 -11.62 2.30
N ALA A 285 -9.97 -12.33 2.55
CA ALA A 285 -10.72 -13.03 1.53
C ALA A 285 -12.21 -12.73 1.68
N ILE A 286 -12.91 -12.67 0.56
CA ILE A 286 -14.35 -12.48 0.50
C ILE A 286 -14.98 -13.82 0.09
N TYR A 287 -15.96 -14.27 0.86
CA TYR A 287 -16.69 -15.49 0.63
C TYR A 287 -18.14 -15.19 0.27
N PRO A 288 -18.74 -15.95 -0.66
CA PRO A 288 -20.18 -15.86 -0.91
C PRO A 288 -20.94 -16.32 0.32
N SER A 289 -22.07 -15.68 0.61
CA SER A 289 -22.98 -16.05 1.68
C SER A 289 -24.41 -15.92 1.19
N THR A 290 -25.35 -16.58 1.86
CA THR A 290 -26.79 -16.49 1.52
C THR A 290 -27.35 -15.07 1.65
N ASP A 291 -26.73 -14.24 2.48
CA ASP A 291 -27.17 -12.87 2.76
C ASP A 291 -26.26 -11.81 2.09
N GLY A 292 -25.41 -12.24 1.13
CA GLY A 292 -24.45 -11.39 0.46
C GLY A 292 -23.02 -11.94 0.48
N THR A 293 -22.06 -11.16 0.98
CA THR A 293 -20.65 -11.58 1.09
C THR A 293 -20.13 -11.41 2.51
N ILE A 294 -19.22 -12.29 2.92
CA ILE A 294 -18.51 -12.21 4.21
C ILE A 294 -17.04 -12.00 3.93
N ALA A 295 -16.47 -10.91 4.46
CA ALA A 295 -15.04 -10.69 4.46
C ALA A 295 -14.40 -11.33 5.71
N SER A 296 -13.28 -12.01 5.53
CA SER A 296 -12.50 -12.61 6.62
C SER A 296 -11.02 -12.39 6.38
N SER A 297 -10.28 -12.07 7.44
CA SER A 297 -8.82 -12.05 7.36
C SER A 297 -8.28 -13.48 7.39
N TYR A 298 -7.15 -13.69 6.74
CA TYR A 298 -6.42 -14.95 6.80
C TYR A 298 -4.94 -14.71 7.10
N ALA A 299 -4.29 -15.74 7.62
CA ALA A 299 -2.84 -15.83 7.70
C ALA A 299 -2.40 -17.18 7.13
N GLY A 300 -1.30 -17.20 6.39
CA GLY A 300 -0.76 -18.39 5.76
C GLY A 300 0.75 -18.45 5.85
N LEU A 301 1.34 -19.58 5.50
CA LEU A 301 2.78 -19.76 5.35
C LEU A 301 3.13 -19.78 3.86
N LEU A 302 4.23 -19.12 3.51
CA LEU A 302 4.84 -19.20 2.19
C LEU A 302 5.57 -20.55 2.10
N SER A 303 5.22 -21.36 1.14
CA SER A 303 5.87 -22.66 0.88
C SER A 303 7.08 -22.51 -0.01
#